data_abc68baef782e40b6ed4dafbc01a7fca
#
_entry.id   abc68baef782e40b6ed4dafbc01a7fca
#
_cell.length_a   1.000
_cell.length_b   1.000
_cell.length_c   1.000
_cell.angle_alpha   90.00
_cell.angle_beta   90.00
_cell.angle_gamma   90.00
#
_symmetry.space_group_name_H-M   'P 1'
#
loop_
_entity.id
_entity.type
_entity.pdbx_description
1 polymer ?
#
loop_
_entity_poly.entity_id
_entity_poly.type
_entity_poly.pdbx_seq_one_letter_code
_entity_poly.pdbx_strand_id
1 'polypeptide(L)'
;QILLDKVSEGDLDMALLALPYETKNLATFKFWEEDFFWVSNAQDNNAGKAEIKASELENADLLLLEDGHCLKDHILGACNFSSSSKYSLKASSLNTIIQLVKGRMGTTLIPKMALKELIGNKKSFSIAHLNEPGPHREIALVTRPDYAGMDSMNLLINFFKQCLKKSNKS
;
A
#
# COMPACT_ATOMS: atom_id res chain seq x y z
N GLN A 1 -13.14 2.03 -8.47
CA GLN A 1 -14.55 1.79 -8.80
C GLN A 1 -14.70 1.12 -10.16
N ILE A 2 -14.08 1.62 -11.24
CA ILE A 2 -14.16 1.09 -12.61
C ILE A 2 -13.95 -0.43 -12.70
N LEU A 3 -12.95 -0.97 -11.99
CA LEU A 3 -12.70 -2.42 -11.97
C LEU A 3 -13.84 -3.22 -11.36
N LEU A 4 -14.42 -2.73 -10.27
CA LEU A 4 -15.55 -3.40 -9.59
C LEU A 4 -16.82 -3.37 -10.45
N ASP A 5 -17.08 -2.25 -11.12
CA ASP A 5 -18.21 -2.14 -12.03
C ASP A 5 -18.06 -3.16 -13.19
N LYS A 6 -16.88 -3.24 -13.80
CA LYS A 6 -16.58 -4.23 -14.86
C LYS A 6 -16.69 -5.70 -14.38
N VAL A 7 -16.29 -5.99 -13.16
CA VAL A 7 -16.50 -7.34 -12.58
C VAL A 7 -17.99 -7.61 -12.38
N SER A 8 -18.74 -6.64 -11.86
CA SER A 8 -20.19 -6.75 -11.66
C SER A 8 -20.96 -6.96 -12.97
N GLU A 9 -20.55 -6.27 -14.04
CA GLU A 9 -21.17 -6.33 -15.37
C GLU A 9 -20.76 -7.59 -16.16
N GLY A 10 -19.72 -8.30 -15.72
CA GLY A 10 -19.22 -9.50 -16.37
C GLY A 10 -18.16 -9.26 -17.45
N ASP A 11 -17.74 -8.02 -17.64
CA ASP A 11 -16.63 -7.65 -18.54
C ASP A 11 -15.28 -8.19 -18.05
N LEU A 12 -15.14 -8.34 -16.73
CA LEU A 12 -14.00 -8.97 -16.08
C LEU A 12 -14.47 -10.14 -15.21
N ASP A 13 -13.72 -11.20 -15.21
CA ASP A 13 -13.96 -12.35 -14.33
C ASP A 13 -13.68 -12.03 -12.88
N MET A 14 -12.58 -11.33 -12.61
CA MET A 14 -12.13 -10.97 -11.28
C MET A 14 -11.27 -9.71 -11.30
N ALA A 15 -11.12 -9.08 -10.12
CA ALA A 15 -10.19 -7.98 -9.92
C ALA A 15 -9.32 -8.21 -8.68
N LEU A 16 -8.04 -7.80 -8.75
CA LEU A 16 -7.13 -7.76 -7.63
C LEU A 16 -7.20 -6.37 -7.00
N LEU A 17 -7.50 -6.29 -5.71
CA LEU A 17 -7.67 -5.05 -4.98
C LEU A 17 -6.92 -5.07 -3.64
N ALA A 18 -6.59 -3.88 -3.16
CA ALA A 18 -6.21 -3.68 -1.78
C ALA A 18 -7.42 -3.13 -1.00
N LEU A 19 -7.71 -3.73 0.15
CA LEU A 19 -8.79 -3.33 1.05
C LEU A 19 -8.28 -2.39 2.15
N PRO A 20 -9.15 -1.56 2.76
CA PRO A 20 -10.60 -1.53 2.62
C PRO A 20 -11.09 -0.88 1.32
N TYR A 21 -12.10 -1.48 0.72
CA TYR A 21 -12.80 -0.97 -0.45
C TYR A 21 -14.23 -1.48 -0.45
N GLU A 22 -15.22 -0.65 -0.82
CA GLU A 22 -16.61 -1.11 -0.91
C GLU A 22 -16.78 -2.04 -2.12
N THR A 23 -16.87 -3.34 -1.86
CA THR A 23 -17.03 -4.36 -2.91
C THR A 23 -18.50 -4.62 -3.25
N LYS A 24 -19.44 -3.89 -2.62
CA LYS A 24 -20.89 -4.05 -2.83
C LYS A 24 -21.33 -5.53 -2.70
N ASN A 25 -21.99 -6.07 -3.74
CA ASN A 25 -22.51 -7.44 -3.77
C ASN A 25 -21.48 -8.45 -4.34
N LEU A 26 -20.21 -8.09 -4.47
CA LEU A 26 -19.17 -8.96 -5.00
C LEU A 26 -18.58 -9.85 -3.90
N ALA A 27 -18.23 -11.07 -4.26
CA ALA A 27 -17.52 -12.00 -3.37
C ALA A 27 -16.06 -11.58 -3.24
N THR A 28 -15.55 -11.51 -2.01
CA THR A 28 -14.21 -11.02 -1.69
C THR A 28 -13.39 -12.10 -1.01
N PHE A 29 -12.23 -12.42 -1.57
CA PHE A 29 -11.32 -13.48 -1.12
C PHE A 29 -9.99 -12.87 -0.72
N LYS A 30 -9.83 -12.53 0.56
CA LYS A 30 -8.59 -12.03 1.15
C LYS A 30 -7.52 -13.11 1.14
N PHE A 31 -6.31 -12.79 0.72
CA PHE A 31 -5.24 -13.77 0.66
C PHE A 31 -3.88 -13.27 1.14
N TRP A 32 -3.71 -11.97 1.33
CA TRP A 32 -2.46 -11.41 1.81
C TRP A 32 -2.70 -10.20 2.70
N GLU A 33 -1.85 -10.05 3.70
CA GLU A 33 -1.84 -8.94 4.64
C GLU A 33 -0.46 -8.32 4.63
N GLU A 34 -0.38 -7.00 4.72
CA GLU A 34 0.89 -6.29 4.78
C GLU A 34 0.82 -4.99 5.57
N ASP A 35 1.99 -4.59 6.07
CA ASP A 35 2.16 -3.35 6.80
C ASP A 35 2.80 -2.28 5.93
N PHE A 36 2.64 -1.03 6.39
CA PHE A 36 3.35 0.11 5.84
C PHE A 36 4.69 0.31 6.53
N PHE A 37 5.61 0.84 5.76
CA PHE A 37 6.92 1.26 6.20
C PHE A 37 7.12 2.73 5.90
N TRP A 38 7.53 3.48 6.90
CA TRP A 38 7.97 4.84 6.74
C TRP A 38 9.34 4.86 6.06
N VAL A 39 9.47 5.76 5.08
CA VAL A 39 10.69 5.95 4.32
C VAL A 39 11.07 7.43 4.36
N SER A 40 12.27 7.70 4.81
CA SER A 40 12.88 9.03 4.82
C SER A 40 14.28 8.99 4.22
N ASN A 41 14.88 10.16 4.05
CA ASN A 41 16.30 10.25 3.71
C ASN A 41 17.16 9.74 4.89
N ALA A 42 18.27 9.07 4.59
CA ALA A 42 19.17 8.53 5.62
C ALA A 42 19.80 9.60 6.55
N GLN A 43 19.70 10.87 6.18
CA GLN A 43 20.18 12.02 6.98
C GLN A 43 19.02 12.75 7.69
N ASP A 44 17.81 12.18 7.71
CA ASP A 44 16.66 12.72 8.43
C ASP A 44 16.86 12.60 9.94
N ASN A 45 16.23 13.50 10.73
CA ASN A 45 16.33 13.50 12.20
C ASN A 45 15.79 12.21 12.84
N ASN A 46 14.83 11.55 12.19
CA ASN A 46 14.25 10.28 12.62
C ASN A 46 14.95 9.06 11.99
N ALA A 47 16.04 9.26 11.23
CA ALA A 47 16.76 8.17 10.61
C ALA A 47 17.32 7.18 11.65
N GLY A 48 17.32 5.89 11.29
CA GLY A 48 17.84 4.82 12.14
C GLY A 48 16.84 4.23 13.15
N LYS A 49 15.62 4.76 13.24
CA LYS A 49 14.54 4.10 14.00
C LYS A 49 14.15 2.80 13.31
N ALA A 50 13.89 1.75 14.10
CA ALA A 50 13.33 0.49 13.59
C ALA A 50 11.81 0.60 13.39
N GLU A 51 11.14 1.41 14.23
CA GLU A 51 9.71 1.61 14.25
C GLU A 51 9.38 3.10 14.42
N ILE A 52 8.21 3.51 13.93
CA ILE A 52 7.66 4.86 14.06
C ILE A 52 6.15 4.80 14.26
N LYS A 53 5.61 5.69 15.08
CA LYS A 53 4.16 5.82 15.29
C LYS A 53 3.58 6.90 14.40
N ALA A 54 2.28 6.80 14.07
CA ALA A 54 1.57 7.81 13.30
C ALA A 54 1.65 9.20 13.93
N SER A 55 1.57 9.30 15.27
CA SER A 55 1.70 10.59 15.99
C SER A 55 3.04 11.30 15.77
N GLU A 56 4.10 10.56 15.44
CA GLU A 56 5.41 11.15 15.11
C GLU A 56 5.44 11.69 13.66
N LEU A 57 4.49 11.26 12.82
CA LEU A 57 4.38 11.68 11.42
C LEU A 57 3.46 12.90 11.21
N GLU A 58 2.67 13.30 12.22
CA GLU A 58 1.73 14.43 12.11
C GLU A 58 2.40 15.75 11.70
N ASN A 59 3.65 15.96 12.14
CA ASN A 59 4.45 17.14 11.82
C ASN A 59 5.52 16.90 10.75
N ALA A 60 5.53 15.70 10.14
CA ALA A 60 6.43 15.39 9.05
C ALA A 60 5.86 15.89 7.72
N ASP A 61 6.73 16.34 6.82
CA ASP A 61 6.34 16.63 5.44
C ASP A 61 6.03 15.33 4.71
N LEU A 62 4.81 14.81 4.92
CA LEU A 62 4.38 13.52 4.34
C LEU A 62 4.00 13.70 2.88
N LEU A 63 4.72 13.01 2.01
CA LEU A 63 4.47 12.96 0.57
C LEU A 63 3.50 11.82 0.27
N LEU A 64 2.40 12.12 -0.41
CA LEU A 64 1.36 11.15 -0.76
C LEU A 64 1.09 11.14 -2.27
N LEU A 65 0.47 10.07 -2.73
CA LEU A 65 -0.08 10.02 -4.08
C LEU A 65 -1.25 10.99 -4.24
N GLU A 66 -1.50 11.42 -5.46
CA GLU A 66 -2.66 12.24 -5.83
C GLU A 66 -3.98 11.55 -5.47
N ASP A 67 -5.05 12.35 -5.44
CA ASP A 67 -6.40 11.84 -5.17
C ASP A 67 -6.81 10.81 -6.23
N GLY A 68 -7.54 9.78 -5.81
CA GLY A 68 -7.94 8.66 -6.66
C GLY A 68 -7.01 7.43 -6.58
N HIS A 69 -5.86 7.54 -5.90
CA HIS A 69 -5.04 6.38 -5.59
C HIS A 69 -5.42 5.79 -4.23
N CYS A 70 -5.94 4.56 -4.22
CA CYS A 70 -6.35 3.86 -3.00
C CYS A 70 -5.24 3.78 -1.93
N LEU A 71 -3.97 3.78 -2.33
CA LEU A 71 -2.85 3.74 -1.39
C LEU A 71 -2.82 4.97 -0.47
N LYS A 72 -3.20 6.16 -0.97
CA LYS A 72 -3.33 7.36 -0.14
C LYS A 72 -4.36 7.14 0.97
N ASP A 73 -5.55 6.65 0.61
CA ASP A 73 -6.63 6.44 1.56
C ASP A 73 -6.28 5.38 2.61
N HIS A 74 -5.56 4.33 2.20
CA HIS A 74 -5.05 3.31 3.11
C HIS A 74 -4.02 3.87 4.10
N ILE A 75 -3.12 4.76 3.65
CA ILE A 75 -2.13 5.42 4.53
C ILE A 75 -2.86 6.32 5.53
N LEU A 76 -3.82 7.13 5.07
CA LEU A 76 -4.60 7.99 5.94
C LEU A 76 -5.38 7.20 6.98
N GLY A 77 -5.99 6.08 6.57
CA GLY A 77 -6.72 5.17 7.46
C GLY A 77 -5.81 4.51 8.49
N ALA A 78 -4.66 3.98 8.08
CA ALA A 78 -3.70 3.33 8.97
C ALA A 78 -3.13 4.28 10.04
N CYS A 79 -2.95 5.56 9.69
CA CYS A 79 -2.44 6.57 10.60
C CYS A 79 -3.54 7.34 11.37
N ASN A 80 -4.82 7.08 11.09
CA ASN A 80 -5.96 7.89 11.58
C ASN A 80 -5.83 9.39 11.25
N PHE A 81 -5.21 9.72 10.12
CA PHE A 81 -5.07 11.10 9.68
C PHE A 81 -6.35 11.61 9.03
N SER A 82 -6.73 12.85 9.34
CA SER A 82 -7.81 13.52 8.62
C SER A 82 -7.36 13.89 7.20
N SER A 83 -8.27 13.83 6.24
CA SER A 83 -8.02 14.24 4.84
C SER A 83 -7.65 15.73 4.71
N SER A 84 -7.89 16.54 5.74
CA SER A 84 -7.55 17.96 5.82
C SER A 84 -6.12 18.25 6.31
N SER A 85 -5.36 17.22 6.71
CA SER A 85 -3.96 17.42 7.13
C SER A 85 -3.16 18.02 5.96
N LYS A 86 -2.30 18.99 6.26
CA LYS A 86 -1.44 19.67 5.27
C LYS A 86 -0.36 18.70 4.77
N TYR A 87 -0.68 17.94 3.74
CA TYR A 87 0.33 17.17 3.02
C TYR A 87 1.08 18.08 2.07
N SER A 88 2.41 18.11 2.17
CA SER A 88 3.21 19.15 1.51
C SER A 88 3.29 19.01 0.00
N LEU A 89 3.22 17.80 -0.54
CA LEU A 89 3.30 17.53 -1.98
C LEU A 89 2.52 16.27 -2.36
N LYS A 90 1.86 16.32 -3.52
CA LYS A 90 1.21 15.17 -4.16
C LYS A 90 1.97 14.81 -5.43
N ALA A 91 2.12 13.52 -5.71
CA ALA A 91 2.75 13.03 -6.93
C ALA A 91 1.92 11.92 -7.58
N SER A 92 2.04 11.78 -8.88
CA SER A 92 1.30 10.78 -9.67
C SER A 92 1.85 9.36 -9.56
N SER A 93 3.06 9.18 -9.02
CA SER A 93 3.65 7.85 -8.88
C SER A 93 4.53 7.70 -7.63
N LEU A 94 4.61 6.46 -7.11
CA LEU A 94 5.50 6.13 -5.99
C LEU A 94 6.97 6.35 -6.35
N ASN A 95 7.38 6.10 -7.59
CA ASN A 95 8.76 6.36 -8.03
C ASN A 95 9.13 7.83 -7.89
N THR A 96 8.21 8.74 -8.27
CA THR A 96 8.41 10.18 -8.09
C THR A 96 8.53 10.53 -6.61
N ILE A 97 7.66 10.00 -5.76
CA ILE A 97 7.71 10.22 -4.31
C ILE A 97 9.08 9.79 -3.75
N ILE A 98 9.58 8.62 -4.12
CA ILE A 98 10.88 8.13 -3.65
C ILE A 98 12.04 9.04 -4.08
N GLN A 99 12.00 9.61 -5.29
CA GLN A 99 13.03 10.60 -5.70
C GLN A 99 12.93 11.90 -4.88
N LEU A 100 11.71 12.36 -4.55
CA LEU A 100 11.52 13.53 -3.67
C LEU A 100 12.05 13.25 -2.25
N VAL A 101 11.76 12.07 -1.69
CA VAL A 101 12.32 11.63 -0.40
C VAL A 101 13.85 11.60 -0.44
N LYS A 102 14.43 11.05 -1.51
CA LYS A 102 15.89 11.05 -1.71
C LYS A 102 16.45 12.47 -1.77
N GLY A 103 15.71 13.39 -2.37
CA GLY A 103 16.04 14.82 -2.42
C GLY A 103 15.77 15.60 -1.12
N ARG A 104 15.38 14.94 -0.03
CA ARG A 104 15.06 15.52 1.28
C ARG A 104 13.88 16.51 1.25
N MET A 105 12.92 16.27 0.35
CA MET A 105 11.72 17.10 0.21
C MET A 105 10.56 16.62 1.07
N GLY A 106 10.77 15.61 1.90
CA GLY A 106 9.79 15.03 2.79
C GLY A 106 9.98 13.53 2.99
N THR A 107 8.98 12.89 3.56
CA THR A 107 8.96 11.46 3.90
C THR A 107 7.71 10.80 3.32
N THR A 108 7.64 9.47 3.31
CA THR A 108 6.45 8.76 2.81
C THR A 108 6.22 7.45 3.54
N LEU A 109 5.05 6.87 3.34
CA LEU A 109 4.72 5.50 3.73
C LEU A 109 4.52 4.65 2.48
N ILE A 110 5.16 3.49 2.43
CA ILE A 110 5.01 2.55 1.34
C ILE A 110 4.71 1.14 1.86
N PRO A 111 3.97 0.32 1.11
CA PRO A 111 3.68 -1.04 1.51
C PRO A 111 4.94 -1.93 1.43
N LYS A 112 5.01 -2.92 2.30
CA LYS A 112 6.15 -3.85 2.40
C LYS A 112 6.57 -4.44 1.06
N MET A 113 5.60 -4.86 0.23
CA MET A 113 5.89 -5.47 -1.08
C MET A 113 6.62 -4.55 -2.05
N ALA A 114 6.48 -3.22 -1.89
CA ALA A 114 7.10 -2.24 -2.77
C ALA A 114 8.52 -1.83 -2.32
N LEU A 115 8.90 -2.13 -1.07
CA LEU A 115 10.18 -1.70 -0.49
C LEU A 115 11.39 -2.12 -1.34
N LYS A 116 11.45 -3.40 -1.70
CA LYS A 116 12.61 -3.97 -2.41
C LYS A 116 12.81 -3.31 -3.78
N GLU A 117 11.72 -3.11 -4.51
CA GLU A 117 11.76 -2.54 -5.87
C GLU A 117 12.05 -1.04 -5.85
N LEU A 118 11.39 -0.30 -4.96
CA LEU A 118 11.46 1.16 -4.94
C LEU A 118 12.72 1.70 -4.27
N ILE A 119 13.20 1.04 -3.22
CA ILE A 119 14.30 1.58 -2.39
C ILE A 119 15.68 1.19 -2.94
N GLY A 120 15.82 0.03 -3.61
CA GLY A 120 17.05 -0.43 -4.26
C GLY A 120 18.30 -0.31 -3.35
N ASN A 121 19.00 0.82 -3.42
CA ASN A 121 20.15 1.10 -2.56
C ASN A 121 19.73 1.71 -1.22
N LYS A 122 19.74 0.89 -0.16
CA LYS A 122 19.35 1.27 1.21
C LYS A 122 20.20 2.40 1.81
N LYS A 123 21.40 2.69 1.28
CA LYS A 123 22.31 3.70 1.87
C LYS A 123 21.75 5.14 1.85
N SER A 124 20.84 5.42 0.95
CA SER A 124 20.24 6.76 0.80
C SER A 124 18.95 6.95 1.63
N PHE A 125 18.42 5.88 2.19
CA PHE A 125 17.12 5.89 2.88
C PHE A 125 17.22 5.30 4.28
N SER A 126 16.40 5.82 5.18
CA SER A 126 16.02 5.20 6.44
C SER A 126 14.63 4.59 6.29
N ILE A 127 14.45 3.40 6.85
CA ILE A 127 13.20 2.64 6.76
C ILE A 127 12.81 2.22 8.17
N ALA A 128 11.58 2.56 8.59
CA ALA A 128 11.02 2.15 9.88
C ALA A 128 9.65 1.51 9.67
N HIS A 129 9.32 0.48 10.43
CA HIS A 129 7.99 -0.12 10.44
C HIS A 129 6.99 0.86 11.06
N LEU A 130 5.80 1.02 10.45
CA LEU A 130 4.71 1.79 11.05
C LEU A 130 4.11 0.98 12.22
N ASN A 131 4.35 1.42 13.44
CA ASN A 131 3.88 0.75 14.66
C ASN A 131 2.47 1.22 15.04
N GLU A 132 1.49 0.85 14.22
CA GLU A 132 0.06 1.04 14.44
C GLU A 132 -0.66 -0.31 14.34
N PRO A 133 -1.89 -0.45 14.86
CA PRO A 133 -2.64 -1.69 14.74
C PRO A 133 -2.81 -2.13 13.28
N GLY A 134 -2.31 -3.30 12.96
CA GLY A 134 -2.36 -3.87 11.60
C GLY A 134 -3.39 -5.00 11.44
N PRO A 135 -3.49 -5.60 10.26
CA PRO A 135 -2.73 -5.25 9.05
C PRO A 135 -3.14 -3.88 8.49
N HIS A 136 -2.18 -3.10 7.96
CA HIS A 136 -2.46 -1.77 7.43
C HIS A 136 -3.19 -1.81 6.10
N ARG A 137 -3.07 -2.90 5.37
CA ARG A 137 -3.88 -3.22 4.19
C ARG A 137 -3.94 -4.71 3.93
N GLU A 138 -5.02 -5.14 3.31
CA GLU A 138 -5.25 -6.53 2.90
C GLU A 138 -5.37 -6.58 1.38
N ILE A 139 -4.82 -7.62 0.76
CA ILE A 139 -4.95 -7.86 -0.68
C ILE A 139 -5.98 -8.95 -0.90
N ALA A 140 -6.91 -8.70 -1.81
CA ALA A 140 -8.01 -9.62 -2.12
C ALA A 140 -8.22 -9.77 -3.62
N LEU A 141 -8.70 -10.94 -4.04
CA LEU A 141 -9.40 -11.11 -5.30
C LEU A 141 -10.90 -10.92 -5.07
N VAL A 142 -11.53 -10.23 -6.00
CA VAL A 142 -12.96 -9.94 -5.99
C VAL A 142 -13.58 -10.46 -7.27
N THR A 143 -14.72 -11.14 -7.16
CA THR A 143 -15.46 -11.71 -8.29
C THR A 143 -16.96 -11.63 -8.08
N ARG A 144 -17.75 -11.93 -9.10
CA ARG A 144 -19.20 -12.13 -8.95
C ARG A 144 -19.46 -13.31 -8.01
N PRO A 145 -20.57 -13.30 -7.24
CA PRO A 145 -20.93 -14.41 -6.35
C PRO A 145 -21.14 -15.74 -7.07
N ASP A 146 -21.59 -15.70 -8.31
CA ASP A 146 -21.90 -16.85 -9.18
C ASP A 146 -20.73 -17.24 -10.10
N TYR A 147 -19.52 -16.73 -9.86
CA TYR A 147 -18.37 -17.04 -10.68
C TYR A 147 -18.01 -18.53 -10.65
N ALA A 148 -18.07 -19.19 -11.80
CA ALA A 148 -17.86 -20.64 -11.92
C ALA A 148 -16.37 -21.07 -11.86
N GLY A 149 -15.44 -20.15 -12.09
CA GLY A 149 -13.99 -20.42 -12.19
C GLY A 149 -13.25 -20.46 -10.85
N MET A 150 -13.86 -20.94 -9.78
CA MET A 150 -13.30 -20.93 -8.41
C MET A 150 -11.97 -21.68 -8.30
N ASP A 151 -11.80 -22.80 -9.03
CA ASP A 151 -10.54 -23.55 -9.03
C ASP A 151 -9.39 -22.74 -9.63
N SER A 152 -9.63 -22.05 -10.74
CA SER A 152 -8.66 -21.14 -11.37
C SER A 152 -8.29 -19.98 -10.44
N MET A 153 -9.28 -19.40 -9.75
CA MET A 153 -9.05 -18.35 -8.77
C MET A 153 -8.19 -18.85 -7.60
N ASN A 154 -8.46 -20.05 -7.07
CA ASN A 154 -7.68 -20.66 -6.00
C ASN A 154 -6.22 -20.93 -6.44
N LEU A 155 -6.01 -21.37 -7.69
CA LEU A 155 -4.67 -21.51 -8.25
C LEU A 155 -3.92 -20.18 -8.31
N LEU A 156 -4.58 -19.10 -8.76
CA LEU A 156 -4.01 -17.76 -8.79
C LEU A 156 -3.66 -17.25 -7.39
N ILE A 157 -4.55 -17.40 -6.41
CA ILE A 157 -4.29 -17.04 -5.01
C ILE A 157 -3.04 -17.76 -4.48
N ASN A 158 -2.95 -19.07 -4.71
CA ASN A 158 -1.81 -19.86 -4.26
C ASN A 158 -0.51 -19.42 -4.96
N PHE A 159 -0.56 -19.11 -6.24
CA PHE A 159 0.57 -18.59 -6.99
C PHE A 159 1.04 -17.23 -6.43
N PHE A 160 0.12 -16.29 -6.22
CA PHE A 160 0.46 -14.98 -5.64
C PHE A 160 1.06 -15.11 -4.24
N LYS A 161 0.48 -15.95 -3.37
CA LYS A 161 1.03 -16.24 -2.05
C LYS A 161 2.48 -16.76 -2.11
N GLN A 162 2.78 -17.65 -3.06
CA GLN A 162 4.14 -18.18 -3.24
C GLN A 162 5.12 -17.10 -3.70
N CYS A 163 4.72 -16.25 -4.65
CA CYS A 163 5.54 -15.14 -5.13
C CYS A 163 5.85 -14.14 -4.01
N LEU A 164 4.83 -13.73 -3.25
CA LEU A 164 4.96 -12.78 -2.15
C LEU A 164 5.83 -13.34 -1.01
N LYS A 165 5.70 -14.63 -0.67
CA LYS A 165 6.57 -15.28 0.33
C LYS A 165 8.04 -15.32 -0.11
N LYS A 166 8.32 -15.51 -1.40
CA LYS A 166 9.70 -15.49 -1.93
C LYS A 166 10.29 -14.08 -1.88
N SER A 167 9.51 -13.06 -2.23
CA SER A 167 9.93 -11.66 -2.17
C SER A 167 10.27 -11.20 -0.75
N ASN A 168 9.57 -11.71 0.26
CA ASN A 168 9.79 -11.35 1.67
C ASN A 168 11.01 -12.03 2.30
N LYS A 169 11.58 -13.09 1.69
CA LYS A 169 12.75 -13.82 2.22
C LYS A 169 14.08 -13.32 1.64
N SER A 170 14.05 -12.44 0.66
CA SER A 170 15.23 -11.85 -0.01
C SER A 170 15.46 -10.41 0.40
#